data_1c0c1851eba97e19ae8f5e8def83a53f
#
_entry.id   1c0c1851eba97e19ae8f5e8def83a53f
#
_cell.length_a   1.000
_cell.length_b   1.000
_cell.length_c   1.000
_cell.angle_alpha   90.00
_cell.angle_beta   90.00
_cell.angle_gamma   90.00
#
_symmetry.space_group_name_H-M   'P 1'
#
loop_
_entity.id
_entity.type
_entity.pdbx_description
1 polymer ?
#
loop_
_entity_poly.entity_id
_entity_poly.type
_entity_poly.pdbx_seq_one_letter_code
_entity_poly.pdbx_strand_id
1 'polypeptide(L)'
;VIPKPFDSIIPVENIKYFPSKQKPTHIIVDNEVKKFAFIRFAGEDFNFKDIVIKKGELIQPKHIMALTTLGIKNLYVKKKPKMIFFGTGNEIVNYKKKSISNWQVRNSNNHYFISFGKSLHYEIIDGGVIKDNQQKKLQEKIKKTLRSDIDIFVTTGAISAGKFDFIPKLINKLGFKTYFKGVLIKPGRPIMLSKFKRKEKLFF
;
A
#
# COMPACT_ATOMS: atom_id res chain seq x y z
N VAL A 1 9.77 21.15 30.26
CA VAL A 1 9.14 21.22 31.61
C VAL A 1 9.48 22.55 32.20
N ILE A 2 8.48 23.26 32.67
CA ILE A 2 8.69 24.55 33.36
C ILE A 2 9.03 24.27 34.82
N PRO A 3 10.16 24.80 35.34
CA PRO A 3 10.54 24.62 36.74
C PRO A 3 9.54 25.29 37.69
N LYS A 4 9.28 24.66 38.84
CA LYS A 4 8.55 25.34 39.92
C LYS A 4 9.43 26.48 40.50
N PRO A 5 8.86 27.62 40.86
CA PRO A 5 7.43 27.95 41.02
C PRO A 5 6.79 28.65 39.79
N PHE A 6 7.44 28.63 38.64
CA PHE A 6 6.95 29.33 37.44
C PHE A 6 5.66 28.71 36.90
N ASP A 7 4.73 29.56 36.46
CA ASP A 7 3.42 29.15 35.94
C ASP A 7 3.07 29.78 34.60
N SER A 8 4.00 30.47 33.95
CA SER A 8 3.77 31.12 32.65
C SER A 8 5.07 31.31 31.88
N ILE A 9 5.00 31.42 30.57
CA ILE A 9 6.11 31.75 29.68
C ILE A 9 5.77 33.01 28.91
N ILE A 10 6.76 33.88 28.75
CA ILE A 10 6.65 35.09 27.92
C ILE A 10 7.61 34.88 26.74
N PRO A 11 7.17 34.91 25.48
CA PRO A 11 8.04 34.92 24.33
C PRO A 11 9.03 36.10 24.39
N VAL A 12 10.27 35.85 23.99
CA VAL A 12 11.34 36.86 24.02
C VAL A 12 11.02 38.10 23.17
N GLU A 13 10.18 37.93 22.16
CA GLU A 13 9.69 38.99 21.28
C GLU A 13 8.75 39.97 21.99
N ASN A 14 8.14 39.55 23.09
CA ASN A 14 7.17 40.32 23.86
C ASN A 14 7.77 41.00 25.10
N ILE A 15 9.10 41.01 25.21
CA ILE A 15 9.80 41.64 26.32
C ILE A 15 10.76 42.73 25.83
N LYS A 16 10.92 43.79 26.64
CA LYS A 16 11.94 44.81 26.45
C LYS A 16 12.96 44.70 27.57
N TYR A 17 14.24 44.87 27.22
CA TYR A 17 15.33 44.82 28.19
C TYR A 17 15.67 46.24 28.66
N PHE A 18 15.84 46.42 29.97
CA PHE A 18 16.24 47.71 30.52
C PHE A 18 17.55 47.55 31.35
N PRO A 19 18.55 48.46 31.24
CA PRO A 19 18.62 49.60 30.30
C PRO A 19 18.95 49.18 28.86
N SER A 20 19.49 47.98 28.64
CA SER A 20 19.79 47.47 27.30
C SER A 20 19.81 45.93 27.27
N LYS A 21 19.73 45.35 26.08
CA LYS A 21 19.81 43.88 25.87
C LYS A 21 21.17 43.29 26.29
N GLN A 22 22.25 44.08 26.20
CA GLN A 22 23.61 43.64 26.53
C GLN A 22 23.88 43.55 28.04
N LYS A 23 23.26 44.42 28.82
CA LYS A 23 23.39 44.47 30.30
C LYS A 23 22.03 44.73 30.95
N PRO A 24 21.10 43.78 30.86
CA PRO A 24 19.77 43.99 31.42
C PRO A 24 19.80 43.91 32.95
N THR A 25 19.16 44.84 33.61
CA THR A 25 18.90 44.76 35.05
C THR A 25 17.50 44.23 35.32
N HIS A 26 16.57 44.47 34.39
CA HIS A 26 15.21 43.94 34.42
C HIS A 26 14.61 43.90 33.05
N ILE A 27 13.47 43.24 32.93
CA ILE A 27 12.65 43.17 31.70
C ILE A 27 11.38 43.97 31.91
N ILE A 28 10.89 44.58 30.83
CA ILE A 28 9.60 45.27 30.80
C ILE A 28 8.66 44.42 29.94
N VAL A 29 7.49 44.17 30.44
CA VAL A 29 6.40 43.48 29.76
C VAL A 29 5.24 44.44 29.62
N ASP A 30 4.86 44.77 28.39
CA ASP A 30 3.86 45.81 28.11
C ASP A 30 2.41 45.35 28.40
N ASN A 31 2.18 44.03 28.42
CA ASN A 31 0.84 43.46 28.62
C ASN A 31 0.80 42.51 29.81
N GLU A 32 -0.36 42.38 30.42
CA GLU A 32 -0.61 41.42 31.50
C GLU A 32 -0.37 40.00 31.00
N VAL A 33 0.42 39.22 31.73
CA VAL A 33 0.71 37.81 31.43
C VAL A 33 -0.34 36.96 32.12
N LYS A 34 -1.18 36.33 31.33
CA LYS A 34 -2.18 35.41 31.86
C LYS A 34 -1.50 34.16 32.46
N LYS A 35 -2.02 33.66 33.57
CA LYS A 35 -1.58 32.43 34.18
C LYS A 35 -1.68 31.28 33.14
N PHE A 36 -0.64 30.47 33.10
CA PHE A 36 -0.48 29.36 32.14
C PHE A 36 -0.32 29.75 30.65
N ALA A 37 0.00 31.04 30.39
CA ALA A 37 0.31 31.50 29.05
C ALA A 37 1.48 30.68 28.46
N PHE A 38 1.32 30.20 27.23
CA PHE A 38 2.31 29.39 26.47
C PHE A 38 2.78 28.12 27.18
N ILE A 39 1.99 27.59 28.10
CA ILE A 39 2.23 26.29 28.74
C ILE A 39 1.38 25.22 28.06
N ARG A 40 2.00 24.12 27.63
CA ARG A 40 1.29 22.92 27.22
C ARG A 40 1.13 21.99 28.42
N PHE A 41 -0.10 21.58 28.68
CA PHE A 41 -0.38 20.66 29.76
C PHE A 41 -0.20 19.21 29.29
N ALA A 42 0.07 18.31 30.24
CA ALA A 42 0.06 16.89 29.97
C ALA A 42 -1.33 16.47 29.51
N GLY A 43 -1.38 15.72 28.42
CA GLY A 43 -2.64 15.24 27.84
C GLY A 43 -3.27 16.13 26.76
N GLU A 44 -2.72 17.31 26.46
CA GLU A 44 -3.23 18.16 25.37
C GLU A 44 -3.16 17.47 24.00
N ASP A 45 -2.08 16.74 23.72
CA ASP A 45 -1.92 16.02 22.45
C ASP A 45 -2.46 14.61 22.54
N PHE A 46 -2.13 13.87 23.60
CA PHE A 46 -2.51 12.49 23.81
C PHE A 46 -2.73 12.21 25.30
N ASN A 47 -3.83 11.56 25.62
CA ASN A 47 -4.09 11.01 26.93
C ASN A 47 -3.70 9.54 27.02
N PHE A 48 -3.55 9.04 28.22
CA PHE A 48 -3.30 7.62 28.43
C PHE A 48 -4.47 6.80 27.88
N LYS A 49 -4.17 5.75 27.08
CA LYS A 49 -5.12 4.89 26.36
C LYS A 49 -5.76 5.50 25.11
N ASP A 50 -5.38 6.67 24.66
CA ASP A 50 -5.84 7.17 23.36
C ASP A 50 -5.39 6.26 22.23
N ILE A 51 -6.31 5.98 21.30
CA ILE A 51 -6.03 5.14 20.15
C ILE A 51 -5.45 6.01 19.03
N VAL A 52 -4.14 5.94 18.81
CA VAL A 52 -3.45 6.70 17.76
C VAL A 52 -3.71 6.12 16.36
N ILE A 53 -3.76 4.79 16.25
CA ILE A 53 -3.99 4.08 14.99
C ILE A 53 -4.87 2.87 15.27
N LYS A 54 -5.95 2.72 14.50
CA LYS A 54 -6.83 1.56 14.60
C LYS A 54 -6.27 0.35 13.87
N LYS A 55 -6.59 -0.85 14.34
CA LYS A 55 -6.25 -2.10 13.65
C LYS A 55 -6.82 -2.11 12.24
N GLY A 56 -5.96 -2.37 11.24
CA GLY A 56 -6.35 -2.38 9.82
C GLY A 56 -6.22 -1.03 9.11
N GLU A 57 -5.94 0.04 9.84
CA GLU A 57 -5.71 1.35 9.26
C GLU A 57 -4.35 1.43 8.56
N LEU A 58 -4.29 2.11 7.42
CA LEU A 58 -3.04 2.35 6.71
C LEU A 58 -2.22 3.40 7.45
N ILE A 59 -0.97 3.06 7.79
CA ILE A 59 -0.05 4.00 8.43
C ILE A 59 0.32 5.11 7.43
N GLN A 60 0.06 6.34 7.81
CA GLN A 60 0.32 7.55 7.04
C GLN A 60 1.39 8.42 7.72
N PRO A 61 1.99 9.43 7.06
CA PRO A 61 2.98 10.32 7.66
C PRO A 61 2.54 10.97 8.98
N LYS A 62 1.27 11.38 9.11
CA LYS A 62 0.71 11.93 10.36
C LYS A 62 0.81 10.95 11.53
N HIS A 63 0.65 9.64 11.27
CA HIS A 63 0.77 8.62 12.30
C HIS A 63 2.23 8.44 12.74
N ILE A 64 3.19 8.57 11.81
CA ILE A 64 4.62 8.52 12.16
C ILE A 64 4.98 9.64 13.12
N MET A 65 4.48 10.86 12.88
CA MET A 65 4.71 11.99 13.77
C MET A 65 4.18 11.68 15.19
N ALA A 66 2.95 11.21 15.30
CA ALA A 66 2.35 10.86 16.59
C ALA A 66 3.12 9.74 17.31
N LEU A 67 3.47 8.67 16.59
CA LEU A 67 4.22 7.54 17.16
C LEU A 67 5.60 7.95 17.65
N THR A 68 6.28 8.83 16.89
CA THR A 68 7.59 9.35 17.26
C THR A 68 7.51 10.21 18.50
N THR A 69 6.50 11.09 18.57
CA THR A 69 6.24 11.92 19.77
C THR A 69 6.02 11.07 21.02
N LEU A 70 5.34 9.92 20.86
CA LEU A 70 5.07 8.97 21.94
C LEU A 70 6.23 8.00 22.24
N GLY A 71 7.35 8.08 21.49
CA GLY A 71 8.52 7.22 21.68
C GLY A 71 8.30 5.77 21.24
N ILE A 72 7.29 5.48 20.40
CA ILE A 72 6.97 4.12 19.92
C ILE A 72 7.93 3.77 18.79
N LYS A 73 8.83 2.84 19.04
CA LYS A 73 9.88 2.43 18.08
C LYS A 73 9.43 1.35 17.10
N ASN A 74 8.61 0.42 17.53
CA ASN A 74 8.24 -0.77 16.75
C ASN A 74 6.72 -0.94 16.70
N LEU A 75 6.21 -1.29 15.52
CA LEU A 75 4.81 -1.65 15.31
C LEU A 75 4.69 -2.98 14.59
N TYR A 76 3.73 -3.79 15.00
CA TYR A 76 3.35 -4.99 14.25
C TYR A 76 2.39 -4.61 13.13
N VAL A 77 2.83 -4.78 11.90
CA VAL A 77 2.05 -4.45 10.70
C VAL A 77 1.83 -5.69 9.84
N LYS A 78 0.75 -5.69 9.06
CA LYS A 78 0.58 -6.71 8.02
C LYS A 78 1.56 -6.45 6.88
N LYS A 79 2.24 -7.52 6.44
CA LYS A 79 3.07 -7.48 5.24
C LYS A 79 2.20 -7.14 4.02
N LYS A 80 2.70 -6.27 3.13
CA LYS A 80 2.05 -6.02 1.84
C LYS A 80 2.08 -7.29 0.99
N PRO A 81 0.97 -7.64 0.29
CA PRO A 81 0.96 -8.82 -0.55
C PRO A 81 1.89 -8.63 -1.76
N LYS A 82 2.58 -9.69 -2.13
CA LYS A 82 3.34 -9.78 -3.38
C LYS A 82 2.46 -10.40 -4.46
N MET A 83 2.48 -9.83 -5.64
CA MET A 83 1.67 -10.27 -6.77
C MET A 83 2.55 -10.71 -7.93
N ILE A 84 2.07 -11.67 -8.72
CA ILE A 84 2.62 -11.99 -10.03
C ILE A 84 1.54 -11.83 -11.08
N PHE A 85 1.87 -11.17 -12.18
CA PHE A 85 0.95 -10.86 -13.26
C PHE A 85 1.34 -11.58 -14.55
N PHE A 86 0.39 -12.29 -15.16
CA PHE A 86 0.56 -12.98 -16.45
C PHE A 86 -0.38 -12.39 -17.49
N GLY A 87 0.15 -11.92 -18.61
CA GLY A 87 -0.65 -11.67 -19.81
C GLY A 87 -0.96 -12.99 -20.50
N THR A 88 -2.18 -13.23 -20.98
CA THR A 88 -2.52 -14.44 -21.75
C THR A 88 -3.15 -14.08 -23.09
N GLY A 89 -2.81 -14.82 -24.13
CA GLY A 89 -3.33 -14.66 -25.48
C GLY A 89 -2.26 -14.84 -26.54
N ASN A 90 -2.65 -15.43 -27.68
CA ASN A 90 -1.75 -15.65 -28.82
C ASN A 90 -1.38 -14.32 -29.48
N GLU A 91 -2.28 -13.35 -29.46
CA GLU A 91 -2.13 -12.01 -30.02
C GLU A 91 -1.10 -11.17 -29.27
N ILE A 92 -0.87 -11.43 -27.97
CA ILE A 92 -0.01 -10.59 -27.14
C ILE A 92 1.46 -10.87 -27.41
N VAL A 93 2.21 -9.85 -27.78
CA VAL A 93 3.66 -9.94 -28.04
C VAL A 93 4.44 -8.98 -27.15
N ASN A 94 5.74 -9.21 -27.04
CA ASN A 94 6.63 -8.32 -26.30
C ASN A 94 6.57 -6.90 -26.88
N TYR A 95 6.46 -5.91 -26.03
CA TYR A 95 6.35 -4.50 -26.43
C TYR A 95 7.57 -3.99 -27.20
N LYS A 96 8.77 -4.58 -26.99
CA LYS A 96 10.02 -4.24 -27.68
C LYS A 96 10.08 -4.75 -29.13
N LYS A 97 9.15 -5.61 -29.56
CA LYS A 97 9.14 -6.13 -30.92
C LYS A 97 8.98 -5.00 -31.92
N LYS A 98 9.95 -4.81 -32.83
CA LYS A 98 9.97 -3.69 -33.79
C LYS A 98 8.73 -3.69 -34.70
N SER A 99 8.42 -4.82 -35.33
CA SER A 99 7.25 -5.03 -36.19
C SER A 99 6.32 -6.08 -35.63
N ILE A 100 5.03 -5.90 -35.78
CA ILE A 100 3.99 -6.84 -35.37
C ILE A 100 3.01 -7.07 -36.52
N SER A 101 2.41 -8.24 -36.59
CA SER A 101 1.33 -8.54 -37.53
C SER A 101 0.04 -7.82 -37.15
N ASN A 102 -0.88 -7.65 -38.12
CA ASN A 102 -2.13 -6.91 -37.92
C ASN A 102 -3.02 -7.47 -36.80
N TRP A 103 -2.90 -8.75 -36.48
CA TRP A 103 -3.64 -9.44 -35.41
C TRP A 103 -2.92 -9.43 -34.05
N GLN A 104 -1.68 -8.92 -33.99
CA GLN A 104 -0.90 -8.89 -32.74
C GLN A 104 -1.02 -7.54 -32.05
N VAL A 105 -0.96 -7.61 -30.70
CA VAL A 105 -1.01 -6.45 -29.83
C VAL A 105 0.21 -6.48 -28.91
N ARG A 106 0.86 -5.33 -28.70
CA ARG A 106 1.96 -5.22 -27.73
C ARG A 106 1.45 -5.33 -26.31
N ASN A 107 2.17 -6.09 -25.49
CA ASN A 107 1.84 -6.27 -24.08
C ASN A 107 1.99 -4.95 -23.30
N SER A 108 0.89 -4.26 -23.10
CA SER A 108 0.81 -3.05 -22.28
C SER A 108 0.35 -3.36 -20.85
N ASN A 109 -0.52 -4.35 -20.68
CA ASN A 109 -1.16 -4.65 -19.40
C ASN A 109 -0.16 -5.00 -18.29
N ASN A 110 0.82 -5.88 -18.57
CA ASN A 110 1.84 -6.22 -17.57
C ASN A 110 2.58 -4.96 -17.09
N HIS A 111 2.99 -4.10 -18.00
CA HIS A 111 3.74 -2.88 -17.67
C HIS A 111 2.87 -1.86 -16.94
N TYR A 112 1.61 -1.74 -17.32
CA TYR A 112 0.65 -0.91 -16.61
C TYR A 112 0.46 -1.38 -15.17
N PHE A 113 0.18 -2.67 -14.95
CA PHE A 113 -0.03 -3.21 -13.61
C PHE A 113 1.22 -3.12 -12.73
N ILE A 114 2.41 -3.36 -13.29
CA ILE A 114 3.67 -3.20 -12.55
C ILE A 114 3.88 -1.74 -12.13
N SER A 115 3.63 -0.80 -13.03
CA SER A 115 3.74 0.63 -12.74
C SER A 115 2.70 1.08 -11.71
N PHE A 116 1.45 0.63 -11.85
CA PHE A 116 0.37 0.88 -10.91
C PHE A 116 0.69 0.30 -9.51
N GLY A 117 1.22 -0.93 -9.47
CA GLY A 117 1.66 -1.52 -8.20
C GLY A 117 2.72 -0.68 -7.51
N LYS A 118 3.71 -0.18 -8.24
CA LYS A 118 4.74 0.72 -7.70
C LYS A 118 4.15 2.00 -7.13
N SER A 119 3.18 2.63 -7.79
CA SER A 119 2.53 3.85 -7.28
C SER A 119 1.78 3.65 -5.98
N LEU A 120 1.31 2.42 -5.72
CA LEU A 120 0.66 2.01 -4.48
C LEU A 120 1.62 1.33 -3.48
N HIS A 121 2.91 1.34 -3.78
CA HIS A 121 3.95 0.64 -3.00
C HIS A 121 3.70 -0.86 -2.83
N TYR A 122 3.08 -1.53 -3.83
CA TYR A 122 2.98 -3.00 -3.93
C TYR A 122 4.07 -3.54 -4.84
N GLU A 123 4.53 -4.76 -4.54
CA GLU A 123 5.44 -5.51 -5.41
C GLU A 123 4.61 -6.35 -6.40
N ILE A 124 4.67 -6.00 -7.69
CA ILE A 124 4.07 -6.79 -8.77
C ILE A 124 5.19 -7.30 -9.68
N ILE A 125 5.31 -8.60 -9.78
CA ILE A 125 6.31 -9.29 -10.59
C ILE A 125 5.75 -9.58 -11.98
N ASP A 126 6.54 -9.33 -13.03
CA ASP A 126 6.18 -9.73 -14.39
C ASP A 126 6.31 -11.25 -14.57
N GLY A 127 5.18 -11.92 -14.67
CA GLY A 127 5.10 -13.35 -15.00
C GLY A 127 5.33 -13.64 -16.48
N GLY A 128 5.31 -12.61 -17.33
CA GLY A 128 5.43 -12.69 -18.77
C GLY A 128 4.10 -13.01 -19.47
N VAL A 129 4.20 -13.33 -20.75
CA VAL A 129 3.06 -13.70 -21.59
C VAL A 129 2.96 -15.22 -21.72
N ILE A 130 1.77 -15.75 -21.60
CA ILE A 130 1.42 -17.17 -21.78
C ILE A 130 0.52 -17.28 -23.01
N LYS A 131 0.94 -18.07 -23.98
CA LYS A 131 0.14 -18.36 -25.17
C LYS A 131 -0.91 -19.44 -24.87
N ASP A 132 -2.00 -19.48 -25.64
CA ASP A 132 -3.12 -20.39 -25.41
C ASP A 132 -2.70 -21.88 -25.43
N ASN A 133 -1.68 -22.21 -26.20
CA ASN A 133 -1.09 -23.55 -26.26
C ASN A 133 -0.05 -23.83 -25.16
N GLN A 134 0.27 -22.86 -24.30
CA GLN A 134 1.27 -22.97 -23.24
C GLN A 134 0.69 -23.24 -21.85
N GLN A 135 -0.44 -23.94 -21.75
CA GLN A 135 -1.11 -24.25 -20.49
C GLN A 135 -0.20 -24.97 -19.48
N LYS A 136 0.60 -25.94 -19.94
CA LYS A 136 1.59 -26.65 -19.09
C LYS A 136 2.62 -25.70 -18.49
N LYS A 137 3.12 -24.77 -19.28
CA LYS A 137 4.07 -23.73 -18.81
C LYS A 137 3.47 -22.84 -17.73
N LEU A 138 2.21 -22.42 -17.87
CA LEU A 138 1.51 -21.66 -16.82
C LEU A 138 1.35 -22.51 -15.56
N GLN A 139 0.95 -23.77 -15.71
CA GLN A 139 0.80 -24.70 -14.60
C GLN A 139 2.09 -24.85 -13.79
N GLU A 140 3.22 -25.02 -14.46
CA GLU A 140 4.54 -25.13 -13.81
C GLU A 140 4.93 -23.84 -13.10
N LYS A 141 4.73 -22.70 -13.76
CA LYS A 141 4.97 -21.38 -13.14
C LYS A 141 4.12 -21.20 -11.87
N ILE A 142 2.82 -21.50 -11.92
CA ILE A 142 1.95 -21.40 -10.73
C ILE A 142 2.43 -22.36 -9.64
N LYS A 143 2.73 -23.63 -9.96
CA LYS A 143 3.25 -24.60 -8.98
C LYS A 143 4.53 -24.10 -8.29
N LYS A 144 5.49 -23.59 -9.06
CA LYS A 144 6.73 -23.00 -8.52
C LYS A 144 6.43 -21.83 -7.59
N THR A 145 5.54 -20.95 -8.01
CA THR A 145 5.18 -19.73 -7.26
C THR A 145 4.32 -20.04 -6.03
N LEU A 146 3.54 -21.12 -6.02
CA LEU A 146 2.82 -21.58 -4.82
C LEU A 146 3.76 -21.92 -3.65
N ARG A 147 5.02 -22.22 -3.95
CA ARG A 147 6.07 -22.49 -2.94
C ARG A 147 6.86 -21.24 -2.52
N SER A 148 6.69 -20.14 -3.23
CA SER A 148 7.35 -18.85 -2.95
C SER A 148 6.52 -17.96 -2.02
N ASP A 149 7.00 -16.75 -1.77
CA ASP A 149 6.34 -15.71 -0.96
C ASP A 149 5.31 -14.86 -1.73
N ILE A 150 4.94 -15.26 -2.95
CA ILE A 150 3.90 -14.59 -3.72
C ILE A 150 2.52 -14.97 -3.18
N ASP A 151 1.70 -13.97 -2.93
CA ASP A 151 0.38 -14.10 -2.31
C ASP A 151 -0.75 -14.10 -3.34
N ILE A 152 -0.60 -13.34 -4.43
CA ILE A 152 -1.65 -13.13 -5.42
C ILE A 152 -1.13 -13.43 -6.83
N PHE A 153 -1.90 -14.22 -7.58
CA PHE A 153 -1.71 -14.48 -9.00
C PHE A 153 -2.77 -13.70 -9.77
N VAL A 154 -2.35 -12.95 -10.76
CA VAL A 154 -3.25 -12.20 -11.64
C VAL A 154 -3.01 -12.61 -13.09
N THR A 155 -4.09 -12.83 -13.84
CA THR A 155 -4.02 -13.07 -15.28
C THR A 155 -4.97 -12.15 -16.03
N THR A 156 -4.62 -11.79 -17.25
CA THR A 156 -5.57 -11.18 -18.20
C THR A 156 -5.85 -12.14 -19.34
N GLY A 157 -7.13 -12.25 -19.73
CA GLY A 157 -7.60 -13.14 -20.79
C GLY A 157 -7.87 -14.58 -20.34
N ALA A 158 -8.31 -15.43 -21.25
CA ALA A 158 -8.60 -16.85 -21.08
C ALA A 158 -9.60 -17.24 -19.95
N ILE A 159 -10.53 -16.34 -19.59
CA ILE A 159 -11.53 -16.50 -18.50
C ILE A 159 -12.98 -16.45 -19.02
N SER A 160 -13.23 -16.05 -20.28
CA SER A 160 -14.58 -15.93 -20.83
C SER A 160 -15.22 -17.31 -21.10
N ALA A 161 -16.34 -17.40 -21.80
CA ALA A 161 -16.96 -18.67 -22.18
C ALA A 161 -16.43 -19.25 -23.50
N GLY A 162 -15.28 -18.78 -23.96
CA GLY A 162 -14.69 -19.17 -25.24
C GLY A 162 -13.99 -20.54 -25.24
N LYS A 163 -13.75 -21.05 -26.42
CA LYS A 163 -13.12 -22.36 -26.65
C LYS A 163 -11.70 -22.50 -26.05
N PHE A 164 -11.04 -21.37 -25.75
CA PHE A 164 -9.68 -21.28 -25.20
C PHE A 164 -9.62 -20.95 -23.71
N ASP A 165 -10.74 -21.02 -22.99
CA ASP A 165 -10.82 -20.70 -21.57
C ASP A 165 -10.31 -21.84 -20.69
N PHE A 166 -9.03 -22.00 -20.65
CA PHE A 166 -8.39 -23.08 -19.91
C PHE A 166 -8.09 -22.74 -18.43
N ILE A 167 -8.05 -21.45 -18.06
CA ILE A 167 -7.64 -21.02 -16.73
C ILE A 167 -8.54 -21.57 -15.62
N PRO A 168 -9.88 -21.52 -15.68
CA PRO A 168 -10.71 -22.08 -14.61
C PRO A 168 -10.46 -23.56 -14.35
N LYS A 169 -10.30 -24.36 -15.42
CA LYS A 169 -9.98 -25.79 -15.31
C LYS A 169 -8.60 -26.02 -14.71
N LEU A 170 -7.62 -25.24 -15.15
CA LEU A 170 -6.23 -25.34 -14.69
C LEU A 170 -6.10 -25.05 -13.19
N ILE A 171 -6.67 -23.93 -12.71
CA ILE A 171 -6.54 -23.56 -11.30
C ILE A 171 -7.32 -24.49 -10.38
N ASN A 172 -8.49 -25.00 -10.82
CA ASN A 172 -9.23 -26.00 -10.08
C ASN A 172 -8.39 -27.28 -9.92
N LYS A 173 -7.75 -27.78 -11.00
CA LYS A 173 -6.81 -28.91 -10.97
C LYS A 173 -5.62 -28.67 -10.03
N LEU A 174 -5.20 -27.41 -9.84
CA LEU A 174 -4.13 -27.02 -8.93
C LEU A 174 -4.58 -26.90 -7.48
N GLY A 175 -5.87 -27.08 -7.18
CA GLY A 175 -6.41 -27.04 -5.83
C GLY A 175 -6.93 -25.68 -5.36
N PHE A 176 -7.20 -24.77 -6.29
CA PHE A 176 -7.92 -23.54 -5.97
C PHE A 176 -9.43 -23.81 -5.94
N LYS A 177 -10.12 -23.13 -5.01
CA LYS A 177 -11.58 -23.05 -4.96
C LYS A 177 -12.01 -21.72 -5.57
N THR A 178 -12.82 -21.76 -6.61
CA THR A 178 -13.40 -20.55 -7.21
C THR A 178 -14.53 -20.03 -6.32
N TYR A 179 -14.48 -18.75 -5.98
CA TYR A 179 -15.53 -18.05 -5.24
C TYR A 179 -16.59 -17.48 -6.17
N PHE A 180 -16.16 -16.86 -7.26
CA PHE A 180 -17.06 -16.39 -8.30
C PHE A 180 -16.39 -16.41 -9.66
N LYS A 181 -17.20 -16.53 -10.71
CA LYS A 181 -16.84 -16.36 -12.11
C LYS A 181 -17.90 -15.48 -12.77
N GLY A 182 -17.49 -14.27 -13.16
CA GLY A 182 -18.38 -13.26 -13.73
C GLY A 182 -18.93 -12.31 -12.70
N VAL A 183 -19.06 -11.05 -13.09
CA VAL A 183 -19.66 -9.95 -12.32
C VAL A 183 -20.63 -9.18 -13.20
N LEU A 184 -21.62 -8.51 -12.58
CA LEU A 184 -22.67 -7.77 -13.32
C LEU A 184 -22.20 -6.35 -13.68
N ILE A 185 -21.07 -6.26 -14.44
CA ILE A 185 -20.56 -5.00 -14.98
C ILE A 185 -20.37 -5.09 -16.48
N LYS A 186 -20.46 -3.95 -17.17
CA LYS A 186 -20.22 -3.83 -18.61
C LYS A 186 -19.50 -2.51 -18.91
N PRO A 187 -18.30 -2.54 -19.51
CA PRO A 187 -17.47 -3.72 -19.82
C PRO A 187 -16.81 -4.35 -18.60
N GLY A 188 -16.29 -5.59 -18.72
CA GLY A 188 -15.51 -6.23 -17.66
C GLY A 188 -16.19 -7.42 -16.96
N ARG A 189 -17.32 -7.92 -17.50
CA ARG A 189 -18.05 -9.06 -16.93
C ARG A 189 -17.20 -10.31 -16.62
N PRO A 190 -16.22 -10.73 -17.46
CA PRO A 190 -15.42 -11.92 -17.19
C PRO A 190 -14.31 -11.67 -16.16
N ILE A 191 -14.67 -11.64 -14.89
CA ILE A 191 -13.75 -11.58 -13.75
C ILE A 191 -13.94 -12.84 -12.92
N MET A 192 -12.84 -13.42 -12.43
CA MET A 192 -12.88 -14.60 -11.59
C MET A 192 -11.99 -14.42 -10.38
N LEU A 193 -12.45 -14.88 -9.21
CA LEU A 193 -11.64 -14.96 -8.00
C LEU A 193 -11.61 -16.38 -7.48
N SER A 194 -10.40 -16.85 -7.18
CA SER A 194 -10.19 -18.17 -6.58
C SER A 194 -9.16 -18.11 -5.45
N LYS A 195 -9.30 -18.97 -4.45
CA LYS A 195 -8.39 -19.08 -3.31
C LYS A 195 -7.78 -20.47 -3.26
N PHE A 196 -6.48 -20.55 -2.99
CA PHE A 196 -5.81 -21.84 -2.82
C PHE A 196 -6.19 -22.48 -1.49
N LYS A 197 -6.66 -23.73 -1.52
CA LYS A 197 -7.22 -24.39 -0.32
C LYS A 197 -6.23 -24.58 0.82
N ARG A 198 -4.94 -24.72 0.54
CA ARG A 198 -3.90 -25.04 1.53
C ARG A 198 -3.15 -23.83 2.09
N LYS A 199 -3.29 -22.66 1.49
CA LYS A 199 -2.59 -21.42 1.88
C LYS A 199 -3.46 -20.20 1.53
N GLU A 200 -3.23 -19.08 2.20
CA GLU A 200 -3.90 -17.79 1.94
C GLU A 200 -3.43 -17.13 0.61
N LYS A 201 -3.47 -17.88 -0.50
CA LYS A 201 -3.08 -17.39 -1.82
C LYS A 201 -4.29 -17.23 -2.73
N LEU A 202 -4.35 -16.10 -3.44
CA LEU A 202 -5.46 -15.74 -4.32
C LEU A 202 -5.07 -15.86 -5.79
N PHE A 203 -6.05 -16.12 -6.64
CA PHE A 203 -5.94 -16.10 -8.08
C PHE A 203 -7.09 -15.25 -8.67
N PHE A 204 -6.72 -14.24 -9.48
CA PHE A 204 -7.60 -13.36 -10.25
C PHE A 204 -7.40 -13.55 -11.75
#